data_897915066f8ab6931c21fe39ceee96b8
#
_entry.id   897915066f8ab6931c21fe39ceee96b8
#
_cell.length_a   1.000
_cell.length_b   1.000
_cell.length_c   1.000
_cell.angle_alpha   90.00
_cell.angle_beta   90.00
_cell.angle_gamma   90.00
#
_symmetry.space_group_name_H-M   'P 1'
#
loop_
_entity.id
_entity.type
_entity.pdbx_description
1 polymer ?
#
loop_
_entity_poly.entity_id
_entity_poly.type
_entity_poly.pdbx_seq_one_letter_code
_entity_poly.pdbx_strand_id
1 'polypeptide(L)'
;MRIKLIIIASFLMLFMLACSGGASSKAVRDHRTTVGTATMDDFTTITPRILNRARFMVDRTEDRGAGAIIDCKYEYPALSNEEVLAGIEEVRYKLTLEARMKGSGGEMYNVRAIVQSYGRYKGSSDWVEIQTSDITKQRIKSFVNELKTDFENRIRSF
;
A
#
# COMPACT_ATOMS: atom_id res chain seq x y z
N MET A 1 55.12 -10.83 28.63
CA MET A 1 53.67 -11.13 28.73
C MET A 1 52.76 -9.91 28.64
N ARG A 2 53.17 -8.70 29.08
CA ARG A 2 52.32 -7.51 29.07
C ARG A 2 52.04 -6.92 27.67
N ILE A 3 52.97 -7.02 26.69
CA ILE A 3 52.79 -6.47 25.33
C ILE A 3 51.74 -7.22 24.50
N LYS A 4 51.64 -8.55 24.67
CA LYS A 4 50.62 -9.38 23.97
C LYS A 4 49.18 -9.05 24.41
N LEU A 5 49.02 -8.64 25.68
CA LEU A 5 47.71 -8.29 26.24
C LEU A 5 47.19 -6.95 25.71
N ILE A 6 48.12 -6.00 25.45
CA ILE A 6 47.78 -4.66 24.92
C ILE A 6 47.33 -4.76 23.43
N ILE A 7 47.94 -5.64 22.63
CA ILE A 7 47.58 -5.85 21.24
C ILE A 7 46.21 -6.49 21.11
N ILE A 8 45.87 -7.44 21.97
CA ILE A 8 44.56 -8.08 21.97
C ILE A 8 43.47 -7.11 22.39
N ALA A 9 43.71 -6.27 23.41
CA ALA A 9 42.75 -5.24 23.83
C ALA A 9 42.50 -4.18 22.76
N SER A 10 43.53 -3.78 21.99
CA SER A 10 43.41 -2.84 20.89
C SER A 10 42.63 -3.39 19.70
N PHE A 11 42.76 -4.70 19.43
CA PHE A 11 42.01 -5.37 18.34
C PHE A 11 40.53 -5.57 18.71
N LEU A 12 40.22 -5.77 20.01
CA LEU A 12 38.84 -5.91 20.48
C LEU A 12 38.09 -4.58 20.43
N MET A 13 38.76 -3.45 20.65
CA MET A 13 38.15 -2.11 20.54
C MET A 13 37.82 -1.70 19.10
N LEU A 14 38.59 -2.18 18.10
CA LEU A 14 38.29 -1.89 16.71
C LEU A 14 37.05 -2.61 16.18
N PHE A 15 36.67 -3.75 16.77
CA PHE A 15 35.47 -4.50 16.39
C PHE A 15 34.16 -3.90 16.89
N MET A 16 34.22 -3.06 17.94
CA MET A 16 33.01 -2.42 18.51
C MET A 16 32.55 -1.18 17.73
N LEU A 17 33.39 -0.61 16.85
CA LEU A 17 33.04 0.56 16.03
C LEU A 17 32.36 0.20 14.69
N ALA A 18 32.29 -1.07 14.32
CA ALA A 18 31.73 -1.50 13.05
C ALA A 18 30.21 -1.76 13.06
N CYS A 19 29.54 -1.63 14.22
CA CYS A 19 28.11 -1.94 14.36
C CYS A 19 27.19 -0.73 14.59
N SER A 20 27.63 0.50 14.29
CA SER A 20 26.78 1.69 14.45
C SER A 20 26.57 2.41 13.13
N GLY A 21 25.76 1.85 12.25
CA GLY A 21 25.43 2.46 10.97
C GLY A 21 24.33 1.77 10.19
N GLY A 22 23.49 0.99 10.86
CA GLY A 22 22.22 0.57 10.28
C GLY A 22 21.29 1.77 10.20
N ALA A 23 21.40 2.60 9.16
CA ALA A 23 20.31 3.48 8.78
C ALA A 23 19.09 2.55 8.62
N SER A 24 18.18 2.60 9.58
CA SER A 24 16.89 1.95 9.49
C SER A 24 16.18 2.57 8.30
N SER A 25 16.38 2.00 7.11
CA SER A 25 15.55 2.31 5.97
C SER A 25 14.13 1.99 6.43
N LYS A 26 13.31 3.02 6.65
CA LYS A 26 11.89 2.81 6.93
C LYS A 26 11.38 1.94 5.80
N ALA A 27 11.06 0.69 6.12
CA ALA A 27 10.52 -0.24 5.14
C ALA A 27 9.34 0.48 4.46
N VAL A 28 9.40 0.59 3.14
CA VAL A 28 8.30 1.13 2.36
C VAL A 28 7.08 0.28 2.67
N ARG A 29 6.00 0.90 3.08
CA ARG A 29 4.77 0.19 3.46
C ARG A 29 3.66 0.60 2.52
N ASP A 30 2.90 -0.40 2.10
CA ASP A 30 1.64 -0.17 1.41
C ASP A 30 0.79 0.86 2.17
N HIS A 31 0.21 1.80 1.44
CA HIS A 31 -0.79 2.69 2.02
C HIS A 31 -2.12 1.93 2.14
N ARG A 32 -2.56 1.69 3.37
CA ARG A 32 -3.78 0.92 3.68
C ARG A 32 -4.82 1.81 4.34
N THR A 33 -6.03 1.78 3.81
CA THR A 33 -7.17 2.55 4.33
C THR A 33 -8.37 1.63 4.51
N THR A 34 -9.02 1.71 5.67
CA THR A 34 -10.27 1.00 5.91
C THR A 34 -11.40 1.72 5.20
N VAL A 35 -12.16 0.98 4.38
CA VAL A 35 -13.38 1.48 3.71
C VAL A 35 -14.57 1.38 4.66
N GLY A 36 -14.81 0.18 5.21
CA GLY A 36 -15.96 -0.09 6.07
C GLY A 36 -16.33 -1.56 6.06
N THR A 37 -17.61 -1.85 6.26
CA THR A 37 -18.17 -3.19 6.16
C THR A 37 -19.18 -3.24 5.02
N ALA A 38 -19.28 -4.39 4.35
CA ALA A 38 -20.25 -4.64 3.29
C ALA A 38 -20.64 -6.12 3.28
N THR A 39 -21.78 -6.46 2.66
CA THR A 39 -22.06 -7.83 2.25
C THR A 39 -21.17 -8.20 1.04
N MET A 40 -21.03 -9.46 0.72
CA MET A 40 -20.27 -9.86 -0.48
C MET A 40 -20.97 -9.37 -1.76
N ASP A 41 -22.28 -9.41 -1.80
CA ASP A 41 -23.07 -8.90 -2.92
C ASP A 41 -22.85 -7.39 -3.14
N ASP A 42 -22.90 -6.59 -2.08
CA ASP A 42 -22.61 -5.16 -2.18
C ASP A 42 -21.16 -4.91 -2.61
N PHE A 43 -20.20 -5.65 -2.07
CA PHE A 43 -18.80 -5.52 -2.45
C PHE A 43 -18.60 -5.81 -3.94
N THR A 44 -19.20 -6.87 -4.47
CA THR A 44 -19.01 -7.27 -5.87
C THR A 44 -19.80 -6.41 -6.85
N THR A 45 -20.92 -5.81 -6.41
CA THR A 45 -21.80 -5.00 -7.27
C THR A 45 -21.49 -3.50 -7.21
N ILE A 46 -21.31 -2.95 -6.01
CA ILE A 46 -21.10 -1.50 -5.81
C ILE A 46 -19.67 -1.11 -6.15
N THR A 47 -18.70 -1.90 -5.70
CA THR A 47 -17.28 -1.54 -5.84
C THR A 47 -16.85 -1.31 -7.30
N PRO A 48 -17.12 -2.23 -8.26
CA PRO A 48 -16.74 -1.99 -9.67
C PRO A 48 -17.41 -0.74 -10.27
N ARG A 49 -18.63 -0.44 -9.86
CA ARG A 49 -19.36 0.76 -10.31
C ARG A 49 -18.69 2.04 -9.83
N ILE A 50 -18.30 2.10 -8.55
CA ILE A 50 -17.61 3.26 -7.98
C ILE A 50 -16.19 3.38 -8.54
N LEU A 51 -15.46 2.26 -8.70
CA LEU A 51 -14.16 2.23 -9.37
C LEU A 51 -14.23 2.84 -10.77
N ASN A 52 -15.20 2.42 -11.57
CA ASN A 52 -15.38 2.94 -12.93
C ASN A 52 -15.69 4.44 -12.92
N ARG A 53 -16.54 4.93 -12.00
CA ARG A 53 -16.83 6.36 -11.82
C ARG A 53 -15.58 7.15 -11.45
N ALA A 54 -14.75 6.61 -10.57
CA ALA A 54 -13.47 7.17 -10.16
C ALA A 54 -12.34 6.97 -11.20
N ARG A 55 -12.68 6.38 -12.37
CA ARG A 55 -11.76 6.07 -13.48
C ARG A 55 -10.66 5.08 -13.13
N PHE A 56 -10.91 4.17 -12.19
CA PHE A 56 -10.06 3.01 -11.98
C PHE A 56 -10.53 1.87 -12.87
N MET A 57 -9.60 1.27 -13.60
CA MET A 57 -9.89 0.11 -14.44
C MET A 57 -9.65 -1.17 -13.65
N VAL A 58 -10.69 -1.99 -13.49
CA VAL A 58 -10.54 -3.33 -12.88
C VAL A 58 -9.69 -4.20 -13.81
N ASP A 59 -8.69 -4.86 -13.23
CA ASP A 59 -7.82 -5.82 -13.91
C ASP A 59 -8.33 -7.25 -13.69
N ARG A 60 -8.59 -7.60 -12.41
CA ARG A 60 -9.16 -8.91 -12.05
C ARG A 60 -10.01 -8.83 -10.78
N THR A 61 -10.92 -9.78 -10.68
CA THR A 61 -11.67 -10.07 -9.44
C THR A 61 -11.41 -11.52 -9.07
N GLU A 62 -11.08 -11.77 -7.81
CA GLU A 62 -10.75 -13.10 -7.29
C GLU A 62 -11.59 -13.38 -6.04
N ASP A 63 -12.39 -14.46 -6.08
CA ASP A 63 -13.05 -14.99 -4.91
C ASP A 63 -12.08 -15.92 -4.16
N ARG A 64 -11.97 -15.73 -2.85
CA ARG A 64 -11.09 -16.51 -1.97
C ARG A 64 -11.86 -17.33 -0.93
N GLY A 65 -13.14 -17.56 -1.14
CA GLY A 65 -14.01 -18.29 -0.22
C GLY A 65 -14.32 -17.51 1.07
N ALA A 66 -13.30 -17.16 1.87
CA ALA A 66 -13.46 -16.33 3.08
C ALA A 66 -13.39 -14.82 2.80
N GLY A 67 -13.44 -14.40 1.53
CA GLY A 67 -13.36 -13.01 1.09
C GLY A 67 -13.18 -12.89 -0.40
N ALA A 68 -12.97 -11.67 -0.87
CA ALA A 68 -12.71 -11.39 -2.28
C ALA A 68 -11.68 -10.27 -2.46
N ILE A 69 -11.04 -10.23 -3.62
CA ILE A 69 -10.11 -9.20 -4.02
C ILE A 69 -10.52 -8.64 -5.37
N ILE A 70 -10.47 -7.33 -5.49
CA ILE A 70 -10.57 -6.60 -6.76
C ILE A 70 -9.28 -5.83 -6.96
N ASP A 71 -8.49 -6.25 -7.93
CA ASP A 71 -7.27 -5.55 -8.36
C ASP A 71 -7.59 -4.60 -9.51
N CYS A 72 -7.07 -3.38 -9.43
CA CYS A 72 -7.10 -2.43 -10.54
C CYS A 72 -5.82 -2.50 -11.36
N LYS A 73 -5.88 -2.02 -12.59
CA LYS A 73 -4.69 -1.79 -13.43
C LYS A 73 -3.80 -0.72 -12.81
N TYR A 74 -2.54 -0.69 -13.23
CA TYR A 74 -1.64 0.39 -12.84
C TYR A 74 -2.14 1.74 -13.35
N GLU A 75 -2.11 2.73 -12.46
CA GLU A 75 -2.34 4.13 -12.76
C GLU A 75 -0.99 4.86 -12.79
N TYR A 76 -0.86 5.82 -13.70
CA TYR A 76 0.36 6.62 -13.91
C TYR A 76 0.05 8.09 -13.60
N PRO A 77 0.16 8.52 -12.33
CA PRO A 77 -0.12 9.91 -11.94
C PRO A 77 1.00 10.85 -12.41
N ALA A 78 0.73 12.14 -12.40
CA ALA A 78 1.78 13.14 -12.50
C ALA A 78 2.71 13.04 -11.29
N LEU A 79 4.01 13.31 -11.52
CA LEU A 79 5.02 13.35 -10.47
C LEU A 79 4.74 14.49 -9.48
N SER A 80 4.91 14.22 -8.20
CA SER A 80 4.97 15.25 -7.17
C SER A 80 6.35 15.92 -7.18
N ASN A 81 6.45 17.12 -6.59
CA ASN A 81 7.74 17.81 -6.46
C ASN A 81 8.78 16.98 -5.68
N GLU A 82 8.33 16.25 -4.67
CA GLU A 82 9.21 15.37 -3.86
C GLU A 82 9.77 14.22 -4.69
N GLU A 83 8.95 13.61 -5.55
CA GLU A 83 9.37 12.53 -6.45
C GLU A 83 10.35 13.03 -7.50
N VAL A 84 10.13 14.21 -8.06
CA VAL A 84 11.08 14.86 -8.99
C VAL A 84 12.42 15.17 -8.31
N LEU A 85 12.39 15.72 -7.10
CA LEU A 85 13.61 16.01 -6.32
C LEU A 85 14.36 14.74 -5.92
N ALA A 86 13.65 13.62 -5.74
CA ALA A 86 14.25 12.32 -5.49
C ALA A 86 14.85 11.66 -6.76
N GLY A 87 14.75 12.30 -7.93
CA GLY A 87 15.26 11.77 -9.21
C GLY A 87 14.39 10.68 -9.83
N ILE A 88 13.11 10.63 -9.47
CA ILE A 88 12.13 9.73 -10.07
C ILE A 88 11.63 10.35 -11.38
N GLU A 89 11.63 9.58 -12.46
CA GLU A 89 11.15 9.99 -13.78
C GLU A 89 9.71 9.55 -14.05
N GLU A 90 9.31 8.45 -13.45
CA GLU A 90 7.97 7.89 -13.66
C GLU A 90 7.48 7.22 -12.38
N VAL A 91 6.20 7.39 -12.09
CA VAL A 91 5.50 6.78 -10.96
C VAL A 91 4.31 5.99 -11.47
N ARG A 92 4.07 4.86 -10.85
CA ARG A 92 2.82 4.12 -11.01
C ARG A 92 2.34 3.62 -9.66
N TYR A 93 1.03 3.43 -9.52
CA TYR A 93 0.49 2.75 -8.37
C TYR A 93 -0.60 1.75 -8.76
N LYS A 94 -0.80 0.76 -7.92
CA LYS A 94 -1.85 -0.23 -8.03
C LYS A 94 -2.78 -0.11 -6.84
N LEU A 95 -4.08 -0.02 -7.12
CA LEU A 95 -5.13 -0.07 -6.10
C LEU A 95 -5.68 -1.49 -6.04
N THR A 96 -5.71 -2.06 -4.84
CA THR A 96 -6.36 -3.34 -4.53
C THR A 96 -7.43 -3.11 -3.48
N LEU A 97 -8.63 -3.62 -3.70
CA LEU A 97 -9.70 -3.68 -2.72
C LEU A 97 -9.83 -5.10 -2.21
N GLU A 98 -9.77 -5.25 -0.90
CA GLU A 98 -9.82 -6.53 -0.23
C GLU A 98 -11.02 -6.58 0.72
N ALA A 99 -11.90 -7.55 0.53
CA ALA A 99 -12.97 -7.89 1.45
C ALA A 99 -12.57 -9.14 2.24
N ARG A 100 -12.56 -9.06 3.57
CA ARG A 100 -12.28 -10.19 4.46
C ARG A 100 -13.47 -10.42 5.38
N MET A 101 -13.87 -11.65 5.54
CA MET A 101 -14.98 -12.04 6.43
C MET A 101 -14.80 -11.44 7.82
N LYS A 102 -15.88 -10.88 8.36
CA LYS A 102 -15.94 -10.29 9.69
C LYS A 102 -16.61 -11.26 10.67
N GLY A 103 -15.80 -11.93 11.49
CA GLY A 103 -16.33 -12.92 12.46
C GLY A 103 -16.75 -14.24 11.82
N SER A 104 -17.49 -15.05 12.55
CA SER A 104 -17.91 -16.39 12.13
C SER A 104 -19.28 -16.45 11.44
N GLY A 105 -20.01 -15.34 11.38
CA GLY A 105 -21.39 -15.29 10.83
C GLY A 105 -21.48 -15.27 9.30
N GLY A 106 -20.38 -14.99 8.59
CA GLY A 106 -20.29 -15.11 7.13
C GLY A 106 -21.03 -14.07 6.29
N GLU A 107 -21.81 -13.17 6.89
CA GLU A 107 -22.66 -12.23 6.15
C GLU A 107 -21.96 -10.88 5.85
N MET A 108 -21.05 -10.46 6.70
CA MET A 108 -20.38 -9.16 6.61
C MET A 108 -18.87 -9.29 6.42
N TYR A 109 -18.33 -8.39 5.64
CA TYR A 109 -16.92 -8.35 5.29
C TYR A 109 -16.32 -7.00 5.62
N ASN A 110 -15.12 -7.00 6.23
CA ASN A 110 -14.31 -5.79 6.37
C ASN A 110 -13.64 -5.48 5.05
N VAL A 111 -13.90 -4.31 4.50
CA VAL A 111 -13.32 -3.87 3.22
C VAL A 111 -12.18 -2.90 3.47
N ARG A 112 -11.05 -3.13 2.80
CA ARG A 112 -9.84 -2.29 2.84
C ARG A 112 -9.40 -1.93 1.43
N ALA A 113 -8.90 -0.73 1.28
CA ALA A 113 -8.16 -0.27 0.11
C ALA A 113 -6.65 -0.35 0.41
N ILE A 114 -5.88 -0.96 -0.48
CA ILE A 114 -4.43 -1.14 -0.39
C ILE A 114 -3.84 -0.50 -1.64
N VAL A 115 -2.89 0.42 -1.45
CA VAL A 115 -2.18 1.09 -2.54
C VAL A 115 -0.71 0.77 -2.46
N GLN A 116 -0.18 0.23 -3.54
CA GLN A 116 1.25 -0.02 -3.74
C GLN A 116 1.77 0.94 -4.80
N SER A 117 2.78 1.72 -4.46
CA SER A 117 3.37 2.72 -5.34
C SER A 117 4.79 2.33 -5.73
N TYR A 118 5.12 2.58 -6.99
CA TYR A 118 6.43 2.26 -7.56
C TYR A 118 6.97 3.47 -8.31
N GLY A 119 8.25 3.74 -8.16
CA GLY A 119 8.98 4.75 -8.90
C GLY A 119 10.04 4.14 -9.79
N ARG A 120 10.27 4.76 -10.94
CA ARG A 120 11.40 4.46 -11.80
C ARG A 120 12.35 5.65 -11.80
N TYR A 121 13.58 5.40 -11.38
CA TYR A 121 14.61 6.42 -11.29
C TYR A 121 15.25 6.70 -12.64
N LYS A 122 15.77 7.90 -12.82
CA LYS A 122 16.47 8.34 -14.03
C LYS A 122 17.60 7.38 -14.40
N GLY A 123 17.55 6.89 -15.65
CA GLY A 123 18.55 5.96 -16.17
C GLY A 123 18.41 4.51 -15.69
N SER A 124 17.33 4.16 -14.94
CA SER A 124 17.01 2.80 -14.53
C SER A 124 15.83 2.25 -15.33
N SER A 125 15.87 0.97 -15.64
CA SER A 125 14.70 0.22 -16.17
C SER A 125 13.82 -0.35 -15.08
N ASP A 126 14.30 -0.40 -13.82
CA ASP A 126 13.68 -1.14 -12.74
C ASP A 126 12.67 -0.27 -11.97
N TRP A 127 11.54 -0.88 -11.64
CA TRP A 127 10.53 -0.30 -10.76
C TRP A 127 10.85 -0.65 -9.32
N VAL A 128 11.03 0.35 -8.50
CA VAL A 128 11.31 0.22 -7.07
C VAL A 128 10.09 0.67 -6.29
N GLU A 129 9.73 -0.05 -5.25
CA GLU A 129 8.64 0.35 -4.35
C GLU A 129 9.01 1.66 -3.64
N ILE A 130 8.09 2.62 -3.69
CA ILE A 130 8.24 3.93 -3.08
C ILE A 130 7.08 4.25 -2.14
N GLN A 131 7.26 5.23 -1.28
CA GLN A 131 6.17 5.71 -0.45
C GLN A 131 5.11 6.39 -1.33
N THR A 132 3.83 6.06 -1.08
CA THR A 132 2.71 6.69 -1.78
C THR A 132 2.69 8.19 -1.52
N SER A 133 2.65 9.01 -2.59
CA SER A 133 2.60 10.46 -2.50
C SER A 133 1.29 10.96 -1.89
N ASP A 134 1.29 12.16 -1.32
CA ASP A 134 0.10 12.72 -0.68
C ASP A 134 -1.02 13.02 -1.69
N ILE A 135 -0.67 13.36 -2.93
CA ILE A 135 -1.63 13.55 -4.03
C ILE A 135 -2.39 12.24 -4.27
N THR A 136 -1.66 11.12 -4.39
CA THR A 136 -2.25 9.79 -4.56
C THR A 136 -3.10 9.41 -3.34
N LYS A 137 -2.62 9.65 -2.13
CA LYS A 137 -3.39 9.38 -0.89
C LYS A 137 -4.70 10.16 -0.85
N GLN A 138 -4.71 11.44 -1.24
CA GLN A 138 -5.92 12.26 -1.28
C GLN A 138 -6.93 11.73 -2.30
N ARG A 139 -6.48 11.35 -3.51
CA ARG A 139 -7.35 10.73 -4.53
C ARG A 139 -7.98 9.43 -4.01
N ILE A 140 -7.19 8.58 -3.37
CA ILE A 140 -7.68 7.32 -2.79
C ILE A 140 -8.65 7.59 -1.63
N LYS A 141 -8.37 8.58 -0.78
CA LYS A 141 -9.27 8.96 0.31
C LYS A 141 -10.62 9.43 -0.19
N SER A 142 -10.66 10.21 -1.27
CA SER A 142 -11.92 10.65 -1.89
C SER A 142 -12.74 9.46 -2.38
N PHE A 143 -12.11 8.54 -3.14
CA PHE A 143 -12.72 7.31 -3.60
C PHE A 143 -13.22 6.43 -2.44
N VAL A 144 -12.40 6.22 -1.40
CA VAL A 144 -12.76 5.42 -0.22
C VAL A 144 -13.96 6.01 0.50
N ASN A 145 -14.05 7.34 0.65
CA ASN A 145 -15.18 7.99 1.29
C ASN A 145 -16.47 7.78 0.49
N GLU A 146 -16.43 7.88 -0.85
CA GLU A 146 -17.59 7.61 -1.70
C GLU A 146 -18.07 6.17 -1.55
N LEU A 147 -17.13 5.20 -1.64
CA LEU A 147 -17.44 3.79 -1.48
C LEU A 147 -18.01 3.45 -0.10
N LYS A 148 -17.45 4.05 0.95
CA LYS A 148 -17.92 3.92 2.32
C LYS A 148 -19.36 4.42 2.45
N THR A 149 -19.66 5.58 1.89
CA THR A 149 -21.02 6.17 1.94
C THR A 149 -22.03 5.25 1.25
N ASP A 150 -21.69 4.70 0.09
CA ASP A 150 -22.60 3.78 -0.63
C ASP A 150 -22.83 2.48 0.17
N PHE A 151 -21.81 1.91 0.80
CA PHE A 151 -21.97 0.75 1.68
C PHE A 151 -22.86 1.06 2.90
N GLU A 152 -22.63 2.18 3.59
CA GLU A 152 -23.43 2.57 4.75
C GLU A 152 -24.91 2.82 4.38
N ASN A 153 -25.18 3.41 3.23
CA ASN A 153 -26.53 3.63 2.74
C ASN A 153 -27.25 2.31 2.47
N ARG A 154 -26.55 1.31 1.94
CA ARG A 154 -27.12 -0.02 1.72
C ARG A 154 -27.45 -0.74 3.02
N ILE A 155 -26.54 -0.73 3.99
CA ILE A 155 -26.76 -1.37 5.29
C ILE A 155 -27.96 -0.76 6.02
N ARG A 156 -28.21 0.54 5.86
CA ARG A 156 -29.35 1.24 6.50
C ARG A 156 -30.69 0.99 5.79
N SER A 157 -30.67 0.47 4.57
CA SER A 157 -31.89 0.18 3.79
C SER A 157 -32.44 -1.22 4.02
N PHE A 158 -31.79 -2.00 4.86
CA PHE A 158 -32.26 -3.28 5.40
C PHE A 158 -32.76 -3.09 6.84
#